data_6e56d30a9d8b143bf2def43c5a1f1d1c
#
_entry.id   6e56d30a9d8b143bf2def43c5a1f1d1c
#
_cell.length_a   1.000
_cell.length_b   1.000
_cell.length_c   1.000
_cell.angle_alpha   90.00
_cell.angle_beta   90.00
_cell.angle_gamma   90.00
#
_symmetry.space_group_name_H-M   'P 1'
#
loop_
_entity.id
_entity.type
_entity.pdbx_description
1 polymer ?
#
loop_
_entity_poly.entity_id
_entity_poly.type
_entity_poly.pdbx_seq_one_letter_code
_entity_poly.pdbx_strand_id
1 'polypeptide(L)'
;NSVGRTFRIPLGQQPRPSGKVAIVTAGTSDLPVAEEARETALWMGAEVVTVQDVGVAGPHRLTASLPMIADADAVVVVAGMEGALPSVVGGHVACPVIAVPTSVGYGASFGGLAALLGMLNSCAANVTVVNIDAGFKGGYIGGLIAGNAVRRRGE
;
A
#
# COMPACT_ATOMS: atom_id res chain seq x y z
N ASN A 1 -8.52 8.80 13.22
CA ASN A 1 -8.75 8.80 11.78
C ASN A 1 -10.14 8.25 11.49
N SER A 2 -11.08 9.11 11.07
CA SER A 2 -12.47 8.71 10.83
C SER A 2 -12.64 7.89 9.54
N VAL A 3 -11.80 8.09 8.54
CA VAL A 3 -11.85 7.39 7.24
C VAL A 3 -11.40 5.94 7.42
N GLY A 4 -10.24 5.72 8.04
CA GLY A 4 -9.72 4.38 8.33
C GLY A 4 -10.34 3.73 9.56
N ARG A 5 -11.25 4.42 10.27
CA ARG A 5 -11.87 3.95 11.53
C ARG A 5 -10.84 3.49 12.57
N THR A 6 -9.71 4.17 12.62
CA THR A 6 -8.57 3.86 13.49
C THR A 6 -8.28 5.01 14.44
N PHE A 7 -7.60 4.70 15.53
CA PHE A 7 -7.02 5.71 16.40
C PHE A 7 -5.63 5.26 16.88
N ARG A 8 -4.76 6.23 17.12
CA ARG A 8 -3.43 6.01 17.70
C ARG A 8 -3.32 6.79 19.01
N ILE A 9 -2.77 6.14 20.03
CA ILE A 9 -2.43 6.79 21.30
C ILE A 9 -0.91 6.72 21.43
N PRO A 10 -0.18 7.83 21.15
CA PRO A 10 1.26 7.84 21.34
C PRO A 10 1.60 7.82 22.83
N LEU A 11 2.43 6.88 23.24
CA LEU A 11 2.97 6.78 24.59
C LEU A 11 4.46 7.14 24.55
N GLY A 12 4.84 8.23 25.22
CA GLY A 12 6.23 8.70 25.26
C GLY A 12 6.69 9.43 24.01
N GLN A 13 8.02 9.52 23.83
CA GLN A 13 8.60 10.14 22.65
C GLN A 13 8.41 9.25 21.41
N GLN A 14 7.95 9.86 20.33
CA GLN A 14 7.85 9.15 19.05
C GLN A 14 9.27 8.81 18.57
N PRO A 15 9.51 7.56 18.12
CA PRO A 15 10.78 7.20 17.49
C PRO A 15 11.02 8.07 16.25
N ARG A 16 12.28 8.30 15.91
CA ARG A 16 12.61 8.94 14.62
C ARG A 16 12.04 8.06 13.51
N PRO A 17 11.51 8.66 12.42
CA PRO A 17 11.04 7.89 11.28
C PRO A 17 12.11 6.92 10.81
N SER A 18 11.74 5.66 10.64
CA SER A 18 12.67 4.61 10.23
C SER A 18 12.22 4.01 8.91
N GLY A 19 12.77 4.53 7.81
CA GLY A 19 12.45 4.12 6.46
C GLY A 19 11.14 4.71 5.93
N LYS A 20 10.92 4.54 4.63
CA LYS A 20 9.82 5.16 3.89
C LYS A 20 8.88 4.12 3.30
N VAL A 21 7.59 4.31 3.55
CA VAL A 21 6.51 3.50 2.98
C VAL A 21 5.63 4.36 2.09
N ALA A 22 5.40 3.95 0.85
CA ALA A 22 4.41 4.57 -0.01
C ALA A 22 3.08 3.82 0.09
N ILE A 23 1.97 4.55 0.26
CA ILE A 23 0.61 4.01 0.21
C ILE A 23 -0.04 4.51 -1.08
N VAL A 24 -0.42 3.60 -1.97
CA VAL A 24 -0.96 3.90 -3.30
C VAL A 24 -2.36 3.34 -3.43
N THR A 25 -3.33 4.14 -3.90
CA THR A 25 -4.72 3.70 -4.12
C THR A 25 -5.14 3.77 -5.57
N ALA A 26 -5.95 2.78 -6.00
CA ALA A 26 -6.54 2.78 -7.33
C ALA A 26 -7.66 3.81 -7.45
N GLY A 27 -8.57 3.86 -6.49
CA GLY A 27 -9.69 4.77 -6.48
C GLY A 27 -9.99 5.37 -5.11
N THR A 28 -10.92 6.33 -5.07
CA THR A 28 -11.34 6.99 -3.82
C THR A 28 -12.09 6.05 -2.89
N SER A 29 -12.75 5.04 -3.43
CA SER A 29 -13.47 4.03 -2.64
C SER A 29 -12.54 3.10 -1.86
N ASP A 30 -11.24 3.03 -2.24
CA ASP A 30 -10.22 2.24 -1.55
C ASP A 30 -9.64 2.96 -0.32
N LEU A 31 -9.95 4.26 -0.15
CA LEU A 31 -9.38 5.10 0.91
C LEU A 31 -9.55 4.55 2.33
N PRO A 32 -10.66 3.95 2.75
CA PRO A 32 -10.77 3.42 4.11
C PRO A 32 -9.70 2.38 4.44
N VAL A 33 -9.43 1.46 3.51
CA VAL A 33 -8.41 0.42 3.68
C VAL A 33 -6.99 1.01 3.57
N ALA A 34 -6.80 1.98 2.67
CA ALA A 34 -5.52 2.69 2.53
C ALA A 34 -5.18 3.53 3.77
N GLU A 35 -6.16 4.19 4.39
CA GLU A 35 -5.96 4.95 5.62
C GLU A 35 -5.64 4.04 6.80
N GLU A 36 -6.24 2.85 6.88
CA GLU A 36 -5.84 1.85 7.86
C GLU A 36 -4.37 1.44 7.68
N ALA A 37 -3.95 1.17 6.44
CA ALA A 37 -2.56 0.86 6.13
C ALA A 37 -1.61 2.02 6.47
N ARG A 38 -2.00 3.24 6.13
CA ARG A 38 -1.25 4.46 6.42
C ARG A 38 -1.03 4.66 7.92
N GLU A 39 -2.11 4.62 8.71
CA GLU A 39 -2.04 4.79 10.16
C GLU A 39 -1.17 3.70 10.81
N THR A 40 -1.25 2.47 10.28
CA THR A 40 -0.43 1.35 10.75
C THR A 40 1.05 1.56 10.45
N ALA A 41 1.40 1.96 9.22
CA ALA A 41 2.78 2.25 8.84
C ALA A 41 3.38 3.40 9.68
N LEU A 42 2.60 4.47 9.92
CA LEU A 42 2.97 5.56 10.82
C LEU A 42 3.17 5.07 12.28
N TRP A 43 2.31 4.17 12.75
CA TRP A 43 2.45 3.56 14.08
C TRP A 43 3.71 2.71 14.18
N MET A 44 4.12 2.05 13.09
CA MET A 44 5.38 1.31 12.99
C MET A 44 6.62 2.22 12.94
N GLY A 45 6.43 3.55 12.88
CA GLY A 45 7.50 4.54 12.84
C GLY A 45 8.03 4.83 11.44
N ALA A 46 7.36 4.41 10.38
CA ALA A 46 7.77 4.74 9.02
C ALA A 46 7.40 6.19 8.64
N GLU A 47 8.22 6.80 7.79
CA GLU A 47 7.80 7.95 6.99
C GLU A 47 6.79 7.46 5.95
N VAL A 48 5.66 8.13 5.80
CA VAL A 48 4.62 7.70 4.88
C VAL A 48 4.31 8.77 3.85
N VAL A 49 4.41 8.39 2.57
CA VAL A 49 3.91 9.16 1.43
C VAL A 49 2.63 8.49 0.90
N THR A 50 1.67 9.29 0.47
CA THR A 50 0.39 8.78 -0.06
C THR A 50 0.17 9.28 -1.47
N VAL A 51 -0.15 8.35 -2.39
CA VAL A 51 -0.53 8.61 -3.78
C VAL A 51 -1.93 8.05 -3.99
N GLN A 52 -2.88 8.90 -4.35
CA GLN A 52 -4.28 8.53 -4.43
C GLN A 52 -4.82 8.63 -5.85
N ASP A 53 -5.85 7.82 -6.15
CA ASP A 53 -6.60 7.86 -7.40
C ASP A 53 -5.73 7.68 -8.64
N VAL A 54 -4.82 6.70 -8.61
CA VAL A 54 -3.90 6.37 -9.72
C VAL A 54 -4.24 5.03 -10.39
N GLY A 55 -5.53 4.65 -10.39
CA GLY A 55 -6.02 3.43 -11.00
C GLY A 55 -5.64 3.28 -12.48
N VAL A 56 -5.57 2.04 -12.93
CA VAL A 56 -5.10 1.67 -14.28
C VAL A 56 -5.95 2.22 -15.43
N ALA A 57 -7.17 2.67 -15.17
CA ALA A 57 -8.01 3.35 -16.14
C ALA A 57 -7.47 4.74 -16.57
N GLY A 58 -6.51 5.30 -15.81
CA GLY A 58 -5.82 6.54 -16.15
C GLY A 58 -4.32 6.41 -15.87
N PRO A 59 -3.57 5.63 -16.68
CA PRO A 59 -2.18 5.25 -16.37
C PRO A 59 -1.23 6.44 -16.27
N HIS A 60 -1.54 7.55 -16.94
CA HIS A 60 -0.78 8.81 -16.85
C HIS A 60 -0.71 9.36 -15.42
N ARG A 61 -1.73 9.11 -14.57
CA ARG A 61 -1.77 9.58 -13.18
C ARG A 61 -0.71 8.88 -12.35
N LEU A 62 -0.58 7.55 -12.50
CA LEU A 62 0.48 6.79 -11.86
C LEU A 62 1.85 7.28 -12.35
N THR A 63 2.03 7.40 -13.67
CA THR A 63 3.32 7.84 -14.25
C THR A 63 3.77 9.19 -13.69
N ALA A 64 2.86 10.16 -13.57
CA ALA A 64 3.15 11.46 -12.98
C ALA A 64 3.53 11.39 -11.49
N SER A 65 3.07 10.37 -10.79
CA SER A 65 3.30 10.20 -9.35
C SER A 65 4.52 9.33 -9.00
N LEU A 66 5.13 8.65 -9.97
CA LEU A 66 6.28 7.77 -9.74
C LEU A 66 7.44 8.42 -8.98
N PRO A 67 7.79 9.70 -9.23
CA PRO A 67 8.86 10.35 -8.47
C PRO A 67 8.60 10.41 -6.95
N MET A 68 7.34 10.40 -6.51
CA MET A 68 6.98 10.45 -5.09
C MET A 68 7.26 9.13 -4.35
N ILE A 69 7.31 8.02 -5.07
CA ILE A 69 7.44 6.67 -4.51
C ILE A 69 8.77 5.99 -4.86
N ALA A 70 9.60 6.65 -5.67
CA ALA A 70 10.82 6.04 -6.23
C ALA A 70 11.85 5.65 -5.16
N ASP A 71 11.90 6.37 -4.05
CA ASP A 71 12.81 6.16 -2.92
C ASP A 71 12.16 5.40 -1.75
N ALA A 72 10.97 4.83 -1.94
CA ALA A 72 10.30 4.06 -0.89
C ALA A 72 11.02 2.71 -0.65
N ASP A 73 11.10 2.31 0.62
CA ASP A 73 11.61 1.00 1.03
C ASP A 73 10.58 -0.11 0.81
N ALA A 74 9.29 0.25 0.80
CA ALA A 74 8.17 -0.61 0.47
C ALA A 74 7.01 0.21 -0.08
N VAL A 75 6.22 -0.38 -0.97
CA VAL A 75 4.99 0.22 -1.48
C VAL A 75 3.80 -0.67 -1.10
N VAL A 76 2.79 -0.10 -0.46
CA VAL A 76 1.51 -0.75 -0.21
C VAL A 76 0.52 -0.27 -1.25
N VAL A 77 -0.01 -1.16 -2.07
CA VAL A 77 -0.97 -0.82 -3.14
C VAL A 77 -2.34 -1.38 -2.81
N VAL A 78 -3.31 -0.49 -2.66
CA VAL A 78 -4.68 -0.81 -2.27
C VAL A 78 -5.59 -0.64 -3.47
N ALA A 79 -6.24 -1.72 -3.91
CA ALA A 79 -7.06 -1.73 -5.11
C ALA A 79 -8.18 -2.77 -5.05
N GLY A 80 -9.36 -2.38 -5.49
CA GLY A 80 -10.50 -3.27 -5.73
C GLY A 80 -10.62 -3.68 -7.20
N MET A 81 -11.84 -3.95 -7.64
CA MET A 81 -12.20 -4.34 -9.00
C MET A 81 -11.41 -5.57 -9.48
N GLU A 82 -10.54 -5.42 -10.48
CA GLU A 82 -9.71 -6.49 -11.06
C GLU A 82 -8.31 -6.61 -10.42
N GLY A 83 -7.95 -5.67 -9.54
CA GLY A 83 -6.68 -5.72 -8.81
C GLY A 83 -5.42 -5.53 -9.66
N ALA A 84 -5.50 -4.82 -10.79
CA ALA A 84 -4.37 -4.71 -11.72
C ALA A 84 -3.27 -3.74 -11.27
N LEU A 85 -3.59 -2.74 -10.46
CA LEU A 85 -2.66 -1.67 -10.09
C LEU A 85 -1.35 -2.17 -9.44
N PRO A 86 -1.35 -3.16 -8.53
CA PRO A 86 -0.10 -3.65 -7.93
C PRO A 86 0.90 -4.20 -8.94
N SER A 87 0.42 -4.88 -9.98
CA SER A 87 1.29 -5.38 -11.06
C SER A 87 1.95 -4.26 -11.83
N VAL A 88 1.20 -3.19 -12.12
CA VAL A 88 1.74 -2.01 -12.82
C VAL A 88 2.76 -1.29 -11.95
N VAL A 89 2.43 -1.03 -10.69
CA VAL A 89 3.36 -0.41 -9.73
C VAL A 89 4.62 -1.25 -9.57
N GLY A 90 4.47 -2.57 -9.43
CA GLY A 90 5.59 -3.51 -9.30
C GLY A 90 6.59 -3.44 -10.46
N GLY A 91 6.10 -3.12 -11.67
CA GLY A 91 6.97 -2.90 -12.84
C GLY A 91 7.76 -1.58 -12.81
N HIS A 92 7.40 -0.65 -11.93
CA HIS A 92 8.03 0.68 -11.85
C HIS A 92 8.94 0.87 -10.64
N VAL A 93 8.85 0.00 -9.62
CA VAL A 93 9.63 0.15 -8.38
C VAL A 93 10.54 -1.05 -8.14
N ALA A 94 11.68 -0.80 -7.50
CA ALA A 94 12.64 -1.86 -7.17
C ALA A 94 12.41 -2.47 -5.78
N CYS A 95 11.58 -1.85 -4.96
CA CYS A 95 11.27 -2.32 -3.61
C CYS A 95 10.11 -3.34 -3.61
N PRO A 96 9.89 -4.08 -2.50
CA PRO A 96 8.73 -4.93 -2.33
C PRO A 96 7.41 -4.15 -2.42
N VAL A 97 6.44 -4.74 -3.11
CA VAL A 97 5.06 -4.25 -3.22
C VAL A 97 4.14 -5.16 -2.43
N ILE A 98 3.43 -4.60 -1.48
CA ILE A 98 2.41 -5.28 -0.69
C ILE A 98 1.05 -4.94 -1.29
N ALA A 99 0.45 -5.86 -2.00
CA ALA A 99 -0.86 -5.70 -2.61
C ALA A 99 -1.97 -6.01 -1.60
N VAL A 100 -2.87 -5.05 -1.42
CA VAL A 100 -4.04 -5.17 -0.56
C VAL A 100 -5.29 -5.13 -1.43
N PRO A 101 -5.90 -6.28 -1.74
CA PRO A 101 -7.16 -6.31 -2.44
C PRO A 101 -8.25 -5.70 -1.55
N THR A 102 -9.18 -4.97 -2.15
CA THR A 102 -10.36 -4.46 -1.43
C THR A 102 -11.64 -5.14 -1.89
N SER A 103 -12.64 -5.16 -1.02
CA SER A 103 -13.99 -5.63 -1.37
C SER A 103 -14.75 -4.64 -2.26
N VAL A 104 -14.13 -3.51 -2.60
CA VAL A 104 -14.68 -2.50 -3.52
C VAL A 104 -14.85 -3.09 -4.91
N GLY A 105 -16.09 -3.03 -5.41
CA GLY A 105 -16.40 -3.53 -6.73
C GLY A 105 -17.89 -3.88 -6.88
N TYR A 106 -18.23 -4.39 -8.05
CA TYR A 106 -19.57 -4.84 -8.38
C TYR A 106 -19.51 -6.02 -9.37
N GLY A 107 -20.66 -6.65 -9.64
CA GLY A 107 -20.74 -7.76 -10.61
C GLY A 107 -19.77 -8.89 -10.27
N ALA A 108 -18.89 -9.22 -11.17
CA ALA A 108 -17.92 -10.32 -11.05
C ALA A 108 -16.74 -10.04 -10.11
N SER A 109 -16.77 -8.96 -9.35
CA SER A 109 -15.73 -8.70 -8.33
C SER A 109 -15.82 -9.66 -7.13
N PHE A 110 -17.01 -10.23 -6.87
CA PHE A 110 -17.29 -11.18 -5.79
C PHE A 110 -16.71 -10.73 -4.43
N GLY A 111 -16.98 -9.46 -4.03
CA GLY A 111 -16.51 -8.94 -2.75
C GLY A 111 -15.00 -8.90 -2.59
N GLY A 112 -14.27 -8.65 -3.67
CA GLY A 112 -12.81 -8.54 -3.71
C GLY A 112 -12.08 -9.83 -4.12
N LEU A 113 -12.79 -10.93 -4.38
CA LEU A 113 -12.16 -12.17 -4.81
C LEU A 113 -11.45 -12.01 -6.17
N ALA A 114 -12.04 -11.27 -7.11
CA ALA A 114 -11.41 -11.00 -8.40
C ALA A 114 -10.09 -10.22 -8.22
N ALA A 115 -10.08 -9.19 -7.36
CA ALA A 115 -8.87 -8.44 -7.02
C ALA A 115 -7.81 -9.36 -6.39
N LEU A 116 -8.19 -10.17 -5.39
CA LEU A 116 -7.29 -11.11 -4.72
C LEU A 116 -6.65 -12.07 -5.72
N LEU A 117 -7.43 -12.72 -6.57
CA LEU A 117 -6.93 -13.67 -7.56
C LEU A 117 -6.07 -12.97 -8.63
N GLY A 118 -6.47 -11.78 -9.08
CA GLY A 118 -5.67 -10.96 -10.01
C GLY A 118 -4.30 -10.61 -9.45
N MET A 119 -4.24 -10.18 -8.19
CA MET A 119 -2.99 -9.84 -7.51
C MET A 119 -2.10 -11.08 -7.26
N LEU A 120 -2.68 -12.21 -6.86
CA LEU A 120 -1.94 -13.47 -6.67
C LEU A 120 -1.32 -14.00 -7.97
N ASN A 121 -1.92 -13.68 -9.12
CA ASN A 121 -1.41 -14.04 -10.44
C ASN A 121 -0.53 -12.95 -11.07
N SER A 122 -0.06 -11.97 -10.30
CA SER A 122 0.82 -10.92 -10.81
C SER A 122 2.10 -11.50 -11.41
N CYS A 123 2.49 -11.01 -12.61
CA CYS A 123 3.78 -11.33 -13.21
C CYS A 123 4.94 -10.53 -12.60
N ALA A 124 4.66 -9.48 -11.83
CA ALA A 124 5.70 -8.69 -11.17
C ALA A 124 6.23 -9.47 -9.95
N ALA A 125 7.49 -9.87 -10.00
CA ALA A 125 8.10 -10.78 -9.01
C ALA A 125 8.24 -10.16 -7.60
N ASN A 126 8.19 -8.85 -7.48
CA ASN A 126 8.27 -8.10 -6.23
C ASN A 126 6.89 -7.86 -5.57
N VAL A 127 5.79 -8.39 -6.14
CA VAL A 127 4.43 -8.27 -5.58
C VAL A 127 4.14 -9.44 -4.64
N THR A 128 3.75 -9.12 -3.41
CA THR A 128 3.18 -10.05 -2.43
C THR A 128 1.77 -9.60 -2.07
N VAL A 129 0.91 -10.52 -1.65
CA VAL A 129 -0.52 -10.23 -1.46
C VAL A 129 -0.94 -10.55 -0.03
N VAL A 130 -1.72 -9.66 0.58
CA VAL A 130 -2.41 -9.90 1.85
C VAL A 130 -3.89 -10.21 1.60
N ASN A 131 -4.65 -10.43 2.66
CA ASN A 131 -6.08 -10.74 2.51
C ASN A 131 -6.90 -9.50 2.10
N ILE A 132 -8.13 -9.74 1.65
CA ILE A 132 -9.11 -8.69 1.28
C ILE A 132 -9.34 -7.76 2.48
N ASP A 133 -9.36 -6.46 2.22
CA ASP A 133 -9.56 -5.37 3.18
C ASP A 133 -8.56 -5.36 4.35
N ALA A 134 -7.41 -6.01 4.20
CA ALA A 134 -6.41 -6.12 5.25
C ALA A 134 -5.40 -4.96 5.24
N GLY A 135 -5.90 -3.71 5.33
CA GLY A 135 -5.06 -2.51 5.39
C GLY A 135 -4.04 -2.55 6.52
N PHE A 136 -4.44 -3.00 7.71
CA PHE A 136 -3.54 -3.21 8.83
C PHE A 136 -2.33 -4.10 8.46
N LYS A 137 -2.56 -5.26 7.84
CA LYS A 137 -1.48 -6.16 7.45
C LYS A 137 -0.55 -5.52 6.41
N GLY A 138 -1.13 -4.83 5.41
CA GLY A 138 -0.35 -4.13 4.41
C GLY A 138 0.57 -3.09 5.03
N GLY A 139 0.03 -2.23 5.88
CA GLY A 139 0.78 -1.20 6.59
C GLY A 139 1.83 -1.77 7.55
N TYR A 140 1.49 -2.85 8.28
CA TYR A 140 2.42 -3.51 9.21
C TYR A 140 3.62 -4.11 8.46
N ILE A 141 3.39 -4.88 7.39
CA ILE A 141 4.47 -5.49 6.60
C ILE A 141 5.32 -4.40 5.95
N GLY A 142 4.70 -3.36 5.37
CA GLY A 142 5.42 -2.23 4.80
C GLY A 142 6.33 -1.54 5.83
N GLY A 143 5.82 -1.22 7.01
CA GLY A 143 6.60 -0.63 8.10
C GLY A 143 7.72 -1.54 8.60
N LEU A 144 7.49 -2.86 8.66
CA LEU A 144 8.52 -3.83 9.04
C LEU A 144 9.66 -3.88 8.02
N ILE A 145 9.36 -3.87 6.72
CA ILE A 145 10.35 -3.84 5.65
C ILE A 145 11.17 -2.54 5.72
N ALA A 146 10.50 -1.39 5.83
CA ALA A 146 11.14 -0.09 5.91
C ALA A 146 12.08 0.01 7.11
N GLY A 147 11.63 -0.39 8.30
CA GLY A 147 12.46 -0.40 9.50
C GLY A 147 13.66 -1.36 9.42
N ASN A 148 13.52 -2.49 8.72
CA ASN A 148 14.64 -3.41 8.47
C ASN A 148 15.64 -2.83 7.47
N ALA A 149 15.18 -2.11 6.45
CA ALA A 149 16.04 -1.48 5.45
C ALA A 149 16.96 -0.44 6.09
N VAL A 150 16.42 0.43 6.95
CA VAL A 150 17.20 1.44 7.69
C VAL A 150 18.24 0.79 8.60
N ARG A 151 17.84 -0.21 9.39
CA ARG A 151 18.79 -0.93 10.26
C ARG A 151 19.96 -1.54 9.49
N ARG A 152 19.74 -2.03 8.27
CA ARG A 152 20.79 -2.59 7.42
C ARG A 152 21.71 -1.53 6.81
N ARG A 153 21.19 -0.31 6.58
CA ARG A 153 21.99 0.83 6.12
C ARG A 153 22.85 1.46 7.22
N GLY A 154 22.61 1.11 8.50
CA GLY A 154 23.33 1.65 9.65
C GLY A 154 22.89 3.06 10.04
N GLU A 155 21.69 3.46 9.66
CA GLU A 155 21.07 4.76 9.94
C GLU A 155 20.26 4.75 11.26
#